data_9cee2f0584610fe8ff34abc2d5e6d041
#
_entry.id   9cee2f0584610fe8ff34abc2d5e6d041
#
_cell.length_a   1.000
_cell.length_b   1.000
_cell.length_c   1.000
_cell.angle_alpha   90.00
_cell.angle_beta   90.00
_cell.angle_gamma   90.00
#
_symmetry.space_group_name_H-M   'P 1'
#
loop_
_entity.id
_entity.type
_entity.pdbx_description
1 polymer ?
#
loop_
_entity_poly.entity_id
_entity_poly.type
_entity_poly.pdbx_seq_one_letter_code
_entity_poly.pdbx_strand_id
1 'polypeptide(L)'
;FWRVGKGYSKRLAKYGIYTMGDVARTSLENEDLLYKLFGINAELLIDHAWGYEPCTIKEIKEYKPETNSISSGQVLHCPYDYEKTKLIVKEMTELLALDLVQKKLVTDQIVLTIGYDVENLKNEKIRKIYKGEITEDKYGRRVPKHAHGTINLDHKTSSTKLIMEAVTKL
;
A
#
# COMPACT_ATOMS: atom_id res chain seq x y z
N PHE A 1 -0.83 -17.27 -7.06
CA PHE A 1 -0.77 -17.99 -5.78
C PHE A 1 -0.91 -17.01 -4.61
N TRP A 2 -1.51 -17.43 -3.50
CA TRP A 2 -1.71 -16.62 -2.31
C TRP A 2 -0.39 -16.03 -1.80
N ARG A 3 -0.34 -14.73 -1.51
CA ARG A 3 0.83 -13.95 -1.09
C ARG A 3 2.02 -13.92 -2.06
N VAL A 4 1.91 -14.51 -3.24
CA VAL A 4 2.93 -14.40 -4.30
C VAL A 4 2.51 -13.37 -5.33
N GLY A 5 2.89 -12.12 -5.10
CA GLY A 5 2.67 -11.02 -6.03
C GLY A 5 3.78 -10.89 -7.08
N LYS A 6 3.66 -9.89 -7.96
CA LYS A 6 4.63 -9.62 -9.05
C LYS A 6 6.09 -9.54 -8.57
N GLY A 7 6.34 -9.01 -7.36
CA GLY A 7 7.69 -8.89 -6.81
C GLY A 7 8.33 -10.24 -6.50
N TYR A 8 7.58 -11.13 -5.85
CA TYR A 8 8.03 -12.51 -5.57
C TYR A 8 8.22 -13.29 -6.86
N SER A 9 7.24 -13.27 -7.77
CA SER A 9 7.33 -13.97 -9.07
C SER A 9 8.54 -13.52 -9.87
N LYS A 10 8.84 -12.23 -9.95
CA LYS A 10 10.02 -11.72 -10.66
C LYS A 10 11.34 -12.16 -10.02
N ARG A 11 11.41 -12.26 -8.68
CA ARG A 11 12.61 -12.74 -7.99
C ARG A 11 12.82 -14.23 -8.23
N LEU A 12 11.77 -15.04 -8.09
CA LEU A 12 11.81 -16.48 -8.32
C LEU A 12 12.17 -16.83 -9.76
N ALA A 13 11.59 -16.13 -10.75
CA ALA A 13 11.85 -16.35 -12.17
C ALA A 13 13.32 -16.18 -12.55
N LYS A 14 14.11 -15.35 -11.85
CA LYS A 14 15.56 -15.19 -12.08
C LYS A 14 16.35 -16.48 -11.80
N TYR A 15 15.77 -17.40 -11.05
CA TYR A 15 16.36 -18.68 -10.68
C TYR A 15 15.65 -19.87 -11.33
N GLY A 16 14.78 -19.60 -12.33
CA GLY A 16 14.06 -20.65 -13.03
C GLY A 16 12.88 -21.23 -12.25
N ILE A 17 12.45 -20.58 -11.16
CA ILE A 17 11.35 -21.00 -10.30
C ILE A 17 10.08 -20.29 -10.77
N TYR A 18 9.16 -21.02 -11.39
CA TYR A 18 7.95 -20.47 -12.01
C TYR A 18 6.66 -20.98 -11.38
N THR A 19 6.71 -22.11 -10.68
CA THR A 19 5.56 -22.77 -10.06
C THR A 19 5.79 -22.99 -8.56
N MET A 20 4.72 -23.27 -7.82
CA MET A 20 4.85 -23.65 -6.41
C MET A 20 5.51 -25.02 -6.25
N GLY A 21 5.33 -25.92 -7.23
CA GLY A 21 6.09 -27.18 -7.30
C GLY A 21 7.59 -26.95 -7.45
N ASP A 22 8.01 -25.91 -8.17
CA ASP A 22 9.44 -25.53 -8.24
C ASP A 22 9.93 -25.01 -6.88
N VAL A 23 9.11 -24.21 -6.17
CA VAL A 23 9.45 -23.76 -4.82
C VAL A 23 9.61 -24.96 -3.88
N ALA A 24 8.67 -25.90 -3.89
CA ALA A 24 8.72 -27.10 -3.06
C ALA A 24 9.97 -27.96 -3.37
N ARG A 25 10.33 -28.14 -4.64
CA ARG A 25 11.58 -28.86 -5.01
C ARG A 25 12.81 -28.09 -4.57
N THR A 26 12.83 -26.76 -4.79
CA THR A 26 13.95 -25.92 -4.38
C THR A 26 14.14 -25.94 -2.86
N SER A 27 13.07 -26.06 -2.07
CA SER A 27 13.19 -26.16 -0.60
C SER A 27 13.90 -27.42 -0.14
N LEU A 28 13.87 -28.50 -0.94
CA LEU A 28 14.61 -29.74 -0.64
C LEU A 28 16.08 -29.66 -1.12
N GLU A 29 16.33 -29.00 -2.24
CA GLU A 29 17.64 -28.99 -2.89
C GLU A 29 18.51 -27.80 -2.43
N ASN A 30 17.91 -26.63 -2.20
CA ASN A 30 18.59 -25.38 -1.86
C ASN A 30 17.66 -24.43 -1.11
N GLU A 31 17.30 -24.78 0.11
CA GLU A 31 16.44 -23.96 0.96
C GLU A 31 17.05 -22.58 1.26
N ASP A 32 18.37 -22.51 1.43
CA ASP A 32 19.12 -21.28 1.69
C ASP A 32 18.87 -20.20 0.63
N LEU A 33 18.67 -20.60 -0.63
CA LEU A 33 18.32 -19.66 -1.69
C LEU A 33 17.02 -18.94 -1.39
N LEU A 34 15.99 -19.67 -0.93
CA LEU A 34 14.68 -19.08 -0.60
C LEU A 34 14.77 -18.12 0.58
N TYR A 35 15.51 -18.48 1.63
CA TYR A 35 15.79 -17.59 2.76
C TYR A 35 16.59 -16.35 2.34
N LYS A 36 17.58 -16.49 1.48
CA LYS A 36 18.34 -15.36 0.94
C LYS A 36 17.45 -14.38 0.15
N LEU A 37 16.44 -14.88 -0.56
CA LEU A 37 15.54 -14.07 -1.38
C LEU A 37 14.44 -13.41 -0.55
N PHE A 38 13.91 -14.07 0.47
CA PHE A 38 12.67 -13.67 1.15
C PHE A 38 12.80 -13.53 2.67
N GLY A 39 13.95 -13.85 3.25
CA GLY A 39 14.14 -13.86 4.70
C GLY A 39 13.18 -14.85 5.36
N ILE A 40 12.70 -14.54 6.54
CA ILE A 40 11.75 -15.38 7.30
C ILE A 40 10.44 -15.68 6.53
N ASN A 41 10.07 -14.85 5.57
CA ASN A 41 8.89 -15.13 4.74
C ASN A 41 9.07 -16.34 3.80
N ALA A 42 10.29 -16.90 3.71
CA ALA A 42 10.54 -18.14 2.99
C ALA A 42 9.82 -19.33 3.64
N GLU A 43 9.73 -19.39 4.98
CA GLU A 43 9.01 -20.45 5.69
C GLU A 43 7.58 -20.55 5.21
N LEU A 44 6.84 -19.44 5.26
CA LEU A 44 5.45 -19.43 4.81
C LEU A 44 5.30 -19.75 3.31
N LEU A 45 6.25 -19.31 2.49
CA LEU A 45 6.27 -19.64 1.06
C LEU A 45 6.48 -21.15 0.82
N ILE A 46 7.37 -21.77 1.58
CA ILE A 46 7.67 -23.21 1.53
C ILE A 46 6.46 -24.01 2.03
N ASP A 47 5.93 -23.67 3.19
CA ASP A 47 4.74 -24.32 3.77
C ASP A 47 3.59 -24.33 2.76
N HIS A 48 3.27 -23.17 2.20
CA HIS A 48 2.21 -23.05 1.20
C HIS A 48 2.53 -23.83 -0.11
N ALA A 49 3.82 -23.94 -0.47
CA ALA A 49 4.22 -24.73 -1.64
C ALA A 49 3.99 -26.22 -1.42
N TRP A 50 4.10 -26.70 -0.19
CA TRP A 50 3.78 -28.06 0.23
C TRP A 50 2.30 -28.26 0.56
N GLY A 51 1.48 -27.21 0.47
CA GLY A 51 0.04 -27.26 0.78
C GLY A 51 -0.27 -27.20 2.28
N TYR A 52 0.69 -26.79 3.09
CA TYR A 52 0.51 -26.60 4.51
C TYR A 52 0.15 -25.15 4.84
N GLU A 53 -0.92 -24.92 5.62
CA GLU A 53 -1.34 -23.61 6.13
C GLU A 53 -1.34 -23.67 7.66
N PRO A 54 -0.33 -23.06 8.32
CA PRO A 54 -0.23 -23.10 9.78
C PRO A 54 -1.26 -22.23 10.48
N CYS A 55 -1.80 -21.22 9.79
CA CYS A 55 -2.74 -20.25 10.38
C CYS A 55 -4.18 -20.74 10.25
N THR A 56 -4.82 -21.07 11.38
CA THR A 56 -6.23 -21.46 11.40
C THR A 56 -7.15 -20.27 11.67
N ILE A 57 -8.45 -20.47 11.51
CA ILE A 57 -9.48 -19.46 11.84
C ILE A 57 -9.40 -19.02 13.31
N LYS A 58 -8.95 -19.91 14.21
CA LYS A 58 -8.78 -19.59 15.63
C LYS A 58 -7.71 -18.53 15.82
N GLU A 59 -6.51 -18.73 15.24
CA GLU A 59 -5.42 -17.75 15.30
C GLU A 59 -5.81 -16.41 14.68
N ILE A 60 -6.55 -16.42 13.56
CA ILE A 60 -7.05 -15.19 12.93
C ILE A 60 -7.98 -14.42 13.87
N LYS A 61 -8.88 -15.11 14.57
CA LYS A 61 -9.82 -14.48 15.52
C LYS A 61 -9.14 -13.97 16.79
N GLU A 62 -8.10 -14.65 17.25
CA GLU A 62 -7.35 -14.31 18.45
C GLU A 62 -6.27 -13.24 18.19
N TYR A 63 -5.92 -12.99 16.92
CA TYR A 63 -4.89 -12.03 16.55
C TYR A 63 -5.27 -10.60 16.96
N LYS A 64 -4.38 -9.96 17.69
CA LYS A 64 -4.48 -8.55 18.06
C LYS A 64 -3.30 -7.81 17.42
N PRO A 65 -3.55 -6.90 16.47
CA PRO A 65 -2.47 -6.14 15.84
C PRO A 65 -1.79 -5.23 16.87
N GLU A 66 -0.46 -5.14 16.80
CA GLU A 66 0.33 -4.22 17.64
C GLU A 66 0.08 -2.75 17.28
N THR A 67 -0.17 -2.51 15.99
CA THR A 67 -0.49 -1.18 15.47
C THR A 67 -1.79 -1.21 14.70
N ASN A 68 -2.58 -0.16 14.85
CA ASN A 68 -3.83 0.02 14.12
C ASN A 68 -3.73 1.24 13.21
N SER A 69 -4.27 1.13 12.01
CA SER A 69 -4.48 2.28 11.14
C SER A 69 -5.93 2.29 10.64
N ILE A 70 -6.47 3.49 10.48
CA ILE A 70 -7.74 3.71 9.79
C ILE A 70 -7.42 4.38 8.47
N SER A 71 -8.01 3.90 7.39
CA SER A 71 -7.82 4.48 6.08
C SER A 71 -9.16 4.72 5.40
N SER A 72 -9.22 5.79 4.62
CA SER A 72 -10.30 6.11 3.71
C SER A 72 -9.72 6.36 2.33
N GLY A 73 -10.40 5.93 1.28
CA GLY A 73 -9.98 6.14 -0.10
C GLY A 73 -11.17 6.46 -0.99
N GLN A 74 -10.99 7.41 -1.91
CA GLN A 74 -12.00 7.78 -2.89
C GLN A 74 -11.40 7.79 -4.29
N VAL A 75 -12.09 7.15 -5.23
CA VAL A 75 -11.79 7.24 -6.66
C VAL A 75 -12.73 8.28 -7.25
N LEU A 76 -12.16 9.34 -7.81
CA LEU A 76 -12.92 10.42 -8.41
C LEU A 76 -13.44 10.00 -9.80
N HIS A 77 -14.60 10.50 -10.22
CA HIS A 77 -15.21 10.15 -11.52
C HIS A 77 -14.48 10.81 -12.71
N CYS A 78 -13.72 11.88 -12.47
CA CYS A 78 -12.88 12.55 -13.45
C CYS A 78 -11.67 13.20 -12.74
N PRO A 79 -10.62 13.61 -13.48
CA PRO A 79 -9.50 14.35 -12.90
C PRO A 79 -9.96 15.68 -12.30
N TYR A 80 -9.54 15.96 -11.07
CA TYR A 80 -9.75 17.23 -10.39
C TYR A 80 -8.47 18.07 -10.40
N ASP A 81 -8.66 19.38 -10.43
CA ASP A 81 -7.59 20.33 -10.20
C ASP A 81 -7.15 20.37 -8.71
N TYR A 82 -6.13 21.15 -8.41
CA TYR A 82 -5.59 21.24 -7.05
C TYR A 82 -6.64 21.69 -6.03
N GLU A 83 -7.42 22.73 -6.32
CA GLU A 83 -8.38 23.28 -5.35
C GLU A 83 -9.52 22.31 -5.06
N LYS A 84 -10.05 21.65 -6.09
CA LYS A 84 -11.07 20.61 -5.91
C LYS A 84 -10.52 19.39 -5.17
N THR A 85 -9.30 18.95 -5.51
CA THR A 85 -8.66 17.84 -4.82
C THR A 85 -8.44 18.17 -3.35
N LYS A 86 -7.97 19.38 -3.04
CA LYS A 86 -7.79 19.86 -1.67
C LYS A 86 -9.11 19.89 -0.88
N LEU A 87 -10.23 20.25 -1.51
CA LEU A 87 -11.54 20.20 -0.89
C LEU A 87 -11.93 18.77 -0.54
N ILE A 88 -11.79 17.83 -1.48
CA ILE A 88 -12.08 16.41 -1.24
C ILE A 88 -11.21 15.84 -0.10
N VAL A 89 -9.92 16.17 -0.08
CA VAL A 89 -9.01 15.74 1.00
C VAL A 89 -9.49 16.27 2.36
N LYS A 90 -9.99 17.51 2.43
CA LYS A 90 -10.54 18.06 3.66
C LYS A 90 -11.81 17.33 4.11
N GLU A 91 -12.74 17.07 3.20
CA GLU A 91 -13.97 16.30 3.49
C GLU A 91 -13.65 14.90 3.99
N MET A 92 -12.76 14.20 3.31
CA MET A 92 -12.31 12.86 3.74
C MET A 92 -11.62 12.89 5.11
N THR A 93 -10.83 13.94 5.38
CA THR A 93 -10.13 14.11 6.65
C THR A 93 -11.13 14.34 7.79
N GLU A 94 -12.18 15.13 7.57
CA GLU A 94 -13.24 15.38 8.56
C GLU A 94 -13.96 14.07 8.91
N LEU A 95 -14.37 13.30 7.90
CA LEU A 95 -15.02 12.01 8.10
C LEU A 95 -14.11 11.02 8.85
N LEU A 96 -12.82 10.99 8.50
CA LEU A 96 -11.85 10.12 9.17
C LEU A 96 -11.62 10.51 10.64
N ALA A 97 -11.61 11.83 10.94
CA ALA A 97 -11.49 12.33 12.31
C ALA A 97 -12.74 11.99 13.14
N LEU A 98 -13.93 12.07 12.54
CA LEU A 98 -15.17 11.62 13.19
C LEU A 98 -15.15 10.10 13.48
N ASP A 99 -14.63 9.29 12.55
CA ASP A 99 -14.48 7.85 12.76
C ASP A 99 -13.51 7.53 13.92
N LEU A 100 -12.41 8.30 14.05
CA LEU A 100 -11.51 8.19 15.22
C LEU A 100 -12.27 8.45 16.53
N VAL A 101 -13.08 9.52 16.58
CA VAL A 101 -13.87 9.84 17.77
C VAL A 101 -14.89 8.75 18.10
N GLN A 102 -15.63 8.27 17.10
CA GLN A 102 -16.61 7.20 17.28
C GLN A 102 -15.99 5.91 17.81
N LYS A 103 -14.79 5.57 17.33
CA LYS A 103 -14.04 4.38 17.75
C LYS A 103 -13.22 4.60 19.03
N LYS A 104 -13.26 5.80 19.60
CA LYS A 104 -12.45 6.20 20.78
C LYS A 104 -10.95 5.99 20.55
N LEU A 105 -10.48 6.32 19.36
CA LEU A 105 -9.09 6.20 18.92
C LEU A 105 -8.47 7.59 18.78
N VAL A 106 -7.14 7.61 18.84
CA VAL A 106 -6.32 8.79 18.59
C VAL A 106 -5.18 8.44 17.64
N THR A 107 -4.67 9.42 16.92
CA THR A 107 -3.52 9.25 16.03
C THR A 107 -2.47 10.32 16.29
N ASP A 108 -1.22 9.99 16.07
CA ASP A 108 -0.07 10.90 16.03
C ASP A 108 0.58 10.95 14.64
N GLN A 109 0.03 10.22 13.66
CA GLN A 109 0.56 10.20 12.30
C GLN A 109 -0.56 10.25 11.27
N ILE A 110 -0.33 11.00 10.21
CA ILE A 110 -1.23 11.12 9.08
C ILE A 110 -0.44 10.84 7.81
N VAL A 111 -1.03 10.06 6.92
CA VAL A 111 -0.48 9.73 5.61
C VAL A 111 -1.48 10.13 4.54
N LEU A 112 -1.03 10.90 3.55
CA LEU A 112 -1.83 11.28 2.40
C LEU A 112 -1.20 10.68 1.14
N THR A 113 -2.03 10.08 0.29
CA THR A 113 -1.62 9.60 -1.04
C THR A 113 -2.58 10.14 -2.08
N ILE A 114 -2.05 10.79 -3.12
CA ILE A 114 -2.82 11.33 -4.24
C ILE A 114 -2.34 10.68 -5.54
N GLY A 115 -3.25 9.95 -6.18
CA GLY A 115 -3.02 9.38 -7.52
C GLY A 115 -3.31 10.40 -8.60
N TYR A 116 -2.53 10.38 -9.67
CA TYR A 116 -2.73 11.22 -10.84
C TYR A 116 -3.37 10.44 -11.98
N ASP A 117 -4.25 11.10 -12.74
CA ASP A 117 -4.88 10.50 -13.89
C ASP A 117 -3.89 10.26 -15.04
N VAL A 118 -4.09 9.14 -15.75
CA VAL A 118 -3.27 8.77 -16.92
C VAL A 118 -3.35 9.78 -18.05
N GLU A 119 -4.45 10.52 -18.17
CA GLU A 119 -4.66 11.55 -19.20
C GLU A 119 -3.63 12.69 -19.08
N ASN A 120 -3.04 12.94 -17.90
CA ASN A 120 -1.97 13.91 -17.72
C ASN A 120 -0.77 13.63 -18.63
N LEU A 121 -0.44 12.36 -18.88
CA LEU A 121 0.68 12.00 -19.77
C LEU A 121 0.30 11.98 -21.26
N LYS A 122 -1.00 11.99 -21.60
CA LYS A 122 -1.46 12.11 -22.98
C LYS A 122 -1.48 13.57 -23.45
N ASN A 123 -1.61 14.50 -22.53
CA ASN A 123 -1.54 15.93 -22.83
C ASN A 123 -0.07 16.37 -23.06
N GLU A 124 0.27 16.69 -24.31
CA GLU A 124 1.65 17.05 -24.68
C GLU A 124 2.19 18.27 -23.92
N LYS A 125 1.34 19.25 -23.60
CA LYS A 125 1.75 20.44 -22.83
C LYS A 125 2.16 20.05 -21.41
N ILE A 126 1.35 19.23 -20.74
CA ILE A 126 1.63 18.72 -19.39
C ILE A 126 2.86 17.81 -19.42
N ARG A 127 2.93 16.90 -20.40
CA ARG A 127 4.06 15.96 -20.54
C ARG A 127 5.40 16.68 -20.71
N LYS A 128 5.44 17.78 -21.44
CA LYS A 128 6.67 18.57 -21.66
C LYS A 128 7.19 19.26 -20.39
N ILE A 129 6.30 19.67 -19.51
CA ILE A 129 6.65 20.38 -18.26
C ILE A 129 6.79 19.44 -17.07
N TYR A 130 6.20 18.22 -17.13
CA TYR A 130 6.27 17.24 -16.06
C TYR A 130 7.67 16.64 -15.95
N LYS A 131 8.33 16.87 -14.80
CA LYS A 131 9.68 16.37 -14.49
C LYS A 131 9.67 15.26 -13.45
N GLY A 132 8.48 14.84 -12.99
CA GLY A 132 8.33 13.79 -11.98
C GLY A 132 8.56 12.39 -12.55
N GLU A 133 8.66 11.43 -11.65
CA GLU A 133 8.80 10.02 -12.00
C GLU A 133 7.52 9.47 -12.65
N ILE A 134 7.69 8.63 -13.67
CA ILE A 134 6.60 7.93 -14.34
C ILE A 134 6.71 6.47 -13.98
N THR A 135 5.60 5.89 -13.51
CA THR A 135 5.49 4.48 -13.11
C THR A 135 4.46 3.75 -13.97
N GLU A 136 4.42 2.43 -13.83
CA GLU A 136 3.32 1.61 -14.38
C GLU A 136 2.30 1.32 -13.29
N ASP A 137 1.02 1.49 -13.62
CA ASP A 137 -0.07 1.04 -12.76
C ASP A 137 -0.29 -0.48 -12.85
N LYS A 138 -1.26 -1.00 -12.08
CA LYS A 138 -1.61 -2.42 -12.08
C LYS A 138 -2.10 -2.97 -13.43
N TYR A 139 -2.49 -2.09 -14.35
CA TYR A 139 -2.95 -2.44 -15.70
C TYR A 139 -1.83 -2.29 -16.75
N GLY A 140 -0.60 -1.98 -16.37
CA GLY A 140 0.53 -1.77 -17.27
C GLY A 140 0.52 -0.40 -17.97
N ARG A 141 -0.31 0.55 -17.53
CA ARG A 141 -0.39 1.90 -18.10
C ARG A 141 0.64 2.80 -17.45
N ARG A 142 1.32 3.60 -18.26
CA ARG A 142 2.24 4.63 -17.74
C ARG A 142 1.43 5.75 -17.10
N VAL A 143 1.73 6.04 -15.84
CA VAL A 143 1.08 7.09 -15.04
C VAL A 143 2.13 7.91 -14.31
N PRO A 144 1.85 9.20 -14.01
CA PRO A 144 2.70 9.93 -13.06
C PRO A 144 2.74 9.18 -11.73
N LYS A 145 3.91 9.12 -11.10
CA LYS A 145 4.01 8.54 -9.75
C LYS A 145 3.08 9.29 -8.80
N HIS A 146 2.32 8.56 -8.01
CA HIS A 146 1.44 9.15 -7.01
C HIS A 146 2.24 10.02 -6.01
N ALA A 147 1.66 11.12 -5.58
CA ALA A 147 2.19 11.88 -4.46
C ALA A 147 1.92 11.13 -3.16
N HIS A 148 2.90 11.11 -2.27
CA HIS A 148 2.80 10.45 -0.97
C HIS A 148 3.50 11.34 0.06
N GLY A 149 2.78 11.67 1.11
CA GLY A 149 3.29 12.47 2.22
C GLY A 149 2.88 11.88 3.56
N THR A 150 3.75 12.05 4.54
CA THR A 150 3.51 11.64 5.93
C THR A 150 3.84 12.81 6.84
N ILE A 151 2.98 13.09 7.80
CA ILE A 151 3.22 14.08 8.85
C ILE A 151 2.95 13.47 10.22
N ASN A 152 3.86 13.71 11.16
CA ASN A 152 3.67 13.35 12.56
C ASN A 152 3.14 14.55 13.33
N LEU A 153 2.22 14.31 14.24
CA LEU A 153 1.68 15.27 15.17
C LEU A 153 2.51 15.24 16.46
N ASP A 154 2.57 16.36 17.15
CA ASP A 154 3.34 16.49 18.40
C ASP A 154 2.80 15.58 19.52
N HIS A 155 1.53 15.22 19.46
CA HIS A 155 0.87 14.32 20.40
C HIS A 155 -0.30 13.57 19.76
N LYS A 156 -0.70 12.46 20.38
CA LYS A 156 -1.86 11.67 19.96
C LYS A 156 -3.15 12.46 20.15
N THR A 157 -3.94 12.59 19.10
CA THR A 157 -5.18 13.38 19.10
C THR A 157 -6.25 12.77 18.19
N SER A 158 -7.52 13.12 18.47
CA SER A 158 -8.66 12.94 17.56
C SER A 158 -9.28 14.29 17.18
N SER A 159 -8.58 15.41 17.48
CA SER A 159 -9.06 16.75 17.16
C SER A 159 -9.10 16.96 15.64
N THR A 160 -10.29 17.13 15.09
CA THR A 160 -10.52 17.43 13.67
C THR A 160 -9.70 18.64 13.22
N LYS A 161 -9.63 19.69 14.06
CA LYS A 161 -8.87 20.90 13.76
C LYS A 161 -7.38 20.60 13.56
N LEU A 162 -6.75 19.92 14.51
CA LEU A 162 -5.31 19.61 14.45
C LEU A 162 -4.96 18.68 13.28
N ILE A 163 -5.80 17.66 13.07
CA ILE A 163 -5.66 16.74 11.95
C ILE A 163 -5.80 17.45 10.61
N MET A 164 -6.80 18.34 10.48
CA MET A 164 -7.04 19.14 9.28
C MET A 164 -5.89 20.10 8.97
N GLU A 165 -5.38 20.79 9.99
CA GLU A 165 -4.23 21.69 9.85
C GLU A 165 -2.99 20.92 9.38
N ALA A 166 -2.76 19.72 9.91
CA ALA A 166 -1.65 18.87 9.51
C ALA A 166 -1.78 18.36 8.07
N VAL A 167 -2.93 17.81 7.69
CA VAL A 167 -3.19 17.33 6.31
C VAL A 167 -3.06 18.46 5.29
N THR A 168 -3.44 19.68 5.64
CA THR A 168 -3.37 20.82 4.71
C THR A 168 -1.94 21.26 4.43
N LYS A 169 -0.96 20.84 5.25
CA LYS A 169 0.47 21.09 5.04
C LYS A 169 1.16 20.04 4.16
N LEU A 170 0.53 18.88 3.99
CA LEU A 170 0.98 17.83 3.07
C LEU A 170 0.66 18.18 1.62
#